data_cebef4d498981d45089e41784a93ad50
#
_entry.id   cebef4d498981d45089e41784a93ad50
#
_cell.length_a   1.000
_cell.length_b   1.000
_cell.length_c   1.000
_cell.angle_alpha   90.00
_cell.angle_beta   90.00
_cell.angle_gamma   90.00
#
_symmetry.space_group_name_H-M   'P 1'
#
loop_
_entity.id
_entity.type
_entity.pdbx_description
1 polymer ?
#
loop_
_entity_poly.entity_id
_entity_poly.type
_entity_poly.pdbx_seq_one_letter_code
_entity_poly.pdbx_strand_id
1 'polypeptide(L)'
;MCIRDRYFLINRTLLGIQIKAGQNDRQMIRVLGINISRLYTIVFAMGAALAGLAGALIGAIQSVEVGMGEPVLILAFVVIVIGGIGSIKGALIGALLIGVLDTMARLFLPIFFELIMDTSQALSLGSSLASMSAYLLMALVLIFRPTGLFGKK
;
A
#
# COMPACT_ATOMS: atom_id res chain seq x y z
N MET A 1 14.10 -10.31 -4.33
CA MET A 1 13.65 -11.69 -4.13
C MET A 1 12.23 -11.79 -3.59
N CYS A 2 11.84 -11.08 -2.55
CA CYS A 2 10.51 -11.23 -1.90
C CYS A 2 9.27 -11.04 -2.81
N ILE A 3 9.31 -10.19 -3.84
CA ILE A 3 8.14 -9.91 -4.69
C ILE A 3 7.84 -11.09 -5.61
N ARG A 4 8.88 -11.69 -6.21
CA ARG A 4 8.75 -12.85 -7.09
C ARG A 4 8.30 -14.09 -6.32
N ASP A 5 8.83 -14.29 -5.11
CA ASP A 5 8.51 -15.45 -4.28
C ASP A 5 7.06 -15.37 -3.77
N ARG A 6 6.57 -14.18 -3.41
CA ARG A 6 5.16 -13.98 -3.05
C ARG A 6 4.20 -14.17 -4.22
N TYR A 7 4.57 -13.70 -5.41
CA TYR A 7 3.76 -13.93 -6.61
C TYR A 7 3.69 -15.42 -6.94
N PHE A 8 4.80 -16.14 -6.80
CA PHE A 8 4.87 -17.58 -7.00
C PHE A 8 4.06 -18.33 -5.94
N LEU A 9 4.19 -17.93 -4.66
CA LEU A 9 3.48 -18.52 -3.53
C LEU A 9 1.96 -18.34 -3.65
N ILE A 10 1.49 -17.18 -4.12
CA ILE A 10 0.05 -16.92 -4.31
C ILE A 10 -0.51 -17.58 -5.58
N ASN A 11 0.26 -17.73 -6.65
CA ASN A 11 -0.25 -18.25 -7.91
C ASN A 11 -0.01 -19.75 -8.14
N ARG A 12 0.96 -20.35 -7.42
CA ARG A 12 1.38 -21.74 -7.62
C ARG A 12 1.17 -22.64 -6.40
N THR A 13 0.78 -22.11 -5.24
CA THR A 13 0.49 -22.93 -4.07
C THR A 13 -1.00 -23.12 -3.85
N LEU A 14 -1.36 -24.23 -3.22
CA LEU A 14 -2.74 -24.52 -2.79
C LEU A 14 -3.32 -23.37 -1.93
N LEU A 15 -2.52 -22.76 -1.07
CA LEU A 15 -2.94 -21.61 -0.26
C LEU A 15 -3.35 -20.42 -1.13
N GLY A 16 -2.60 -20.09 -2.18
CA GLY A 16 -2.92 -18.98 -3.06
C GLY A 16 -4.21 -19.20 -3.87
N ILE A 17 -4.44 -20.42 -4.32
CA ILE A 17 -5.69 -20.79 -5.01
C ILE A 17 -6.87 -20.66 -4.04
N GLN A 18 -6.73 -21.13 -2.80
CA GLN A 18 -7.74 -21.03 -1.76
C GLN A 18 -8.03 -19.57 -1.38
N ILE A 19 -7.01 -18.72 -1.30
CA ILE A 19 -7.16 -17.27 -1.05
C ILE A 19 -7.98 -16.61 -2.17
N LYS A 20 -7.64 -16.87 -3.42
CA LYS A 20 -8.36 -16.33 -4.58
C LYS A 20 -9.81 -16.82 -4.63
N ALA A 21 -10.03 -18.08 -4.35
CA ALA A 21 -11.36 -18.66 -4.29
C ALA A 21 -12.18 -18.05 -3.12
N GLY A 22 -11.56 -17.84 -1.94
CA GLY A 22 -12.17 -17.20 -0.77
C GLY A 22 -12.54 -15.73 -0.97
N GLN A 23 -11.86 -15.05 -1.86
CA GLN A 23 -12.22 -13.68 -2.25
C GLN A 23 -13.48 -13.63 -3.13
N ASN A 24 -13.71 -14.68 -3.93
CA ASN A 24 -14.82 -14.71 -4.87
C ASN A 24 -16.12 -15.19 -4.20
N ASP A 25 -16.06 -16.28 -3.44
CA ASP A 25 -17.20 -16.81 -2.69
C ASP A 25 -16.77 -17.53 -1.41
N ARG A 26 -17.08 -16.90 -0.26
CA ARG A 26 -16.75 -17.44 1.07
C ARG A 26 -17.62 -18.66 1.45
N GLN A 27 -18.88 -18.71 0.97
CA GLN A 27 -19.80 -19.76 1.34
C GLN A 27 -19.45 -21.06 0.61
N MET A 28 -19.12 -20.97 -0.67
CA MET A 28 -18.75 -22.11 -1.50
C MET A 28 -17.51 -22.85 -0.98
N ILE A 29 -16.52 -22.11 -0.47
CA ILE A 29 -15.30 -22.72 0.08
C ILE A 29 -15.55 -23.45 1.39
N ARG A 30 -16.51 -23.00 2.23
CA ARG A 30 -16.92 -23.73 3.42
C ARG A 30 -17.52 -25.08 3.09
N VAL A 31 -18.33 -25.15 2.05
CA VAL A 31 -18.96 -26.41 1.59
C VAL A 31 -17.89 -27.40 1.10
N LEU A 32 -16.81 -26.91 0.54
CA LEU A 32 -15.65 -27.73 0.12
C LEU A 32 -14.77 -28.22 1.30
N GLY A 33 -15.16 -27.96 2.55
CA GLY A 33 -14.48 -28.45 3.74
C GLY A 33 -13.22 -27.68 4.12
N ILE A 34 -12.93 -26.54 3.48
CA ILE A 34 -11.75 -25.73 3.78
C ILE A 34 -12.02 -24.86 5.00
N ASN A 35 -11.14 -24.92 6.00
CA ASN A 35 -11.24 -24.10 7.19
C ASN A 35 -10.82 -22.66 6.90
N ILE A 36 -11.81 -21.81 6.58
CA ILE A 36 -11.62 -20.41 6.23
C ILE A 36 -10.92 -19.64 7.36
N SER A 37 -11.22 -19.93 8.62
CA SER A 37 -10.60 -19.25 9.76
C SER A 37 -9.08 -19.41 9.74
N ARG A 38 -8.59 -20.63 9.54
CA ARG A 38 -7.13 -20.89 9.43
C ARG A 38 -6.51 -20.17 8.23
N LEU A 39 -7.21 -20.16 7.10
CA LEU A 39 -6.74 -19.49 5.90
C LEU A 39 -6.55 -17.98 6.13
N TYR A 40 -7.55 -17.32 6.72
CA TYR A 40 -7.46 -15.89 7.03
C TYR A 40 -6.40 -15.57 8.08
N THR A 41 -6.24 -16.43 9.10
CA THR A 41 -5.18 -16.27 10.10
C THR A 41 -3.79 -16.31 9.48
N ILE A 42 -3.53 -17.23 8.55
CA ILE A 42 -2.25 -17.34 7.86
C ILE A 42 -1.99 -16.07 7.00
N VAL A 43 -3.00 -15.63 6.26
CA VAL A 43 -2.87 -14.41 5.43
C VAL A 43 -2.60 -13.17 6.29
N PHE A 44 -3.32 -13.05 7.41
CA PHE A 44 -3.12 -11.96 8.36
C PHE A 44 -1.73 -12.00 8.98
N ALA A 45 -1.27 -13.18 9.43
CA ALA A 45 0.06 -13.36 9.99
C ALA A 45 1.18 -12.99 8.99
N MET A 46 1.02 -13.37 7.72
CA MET A 46 1.94 -12.96 6.65
C MET A 46 1.94 -11.44 6.45
N GLY A 47 0.77 -10.81 6.47
CA GLY A 47 0.64 -9.36 6.37
C GLY A 47 1.33 -8.65 7.54
N ALA A 48 1.08 -9.12 8.77
CA ALA A 48 1.68 -8.57 9.98
C ALA A 48 3.22 -8.72 9.98
N ALA A 49 3.74 -9.87 9.57
CA ALA A 49 5.19 -10.10 9.46
C ALA A 49 5.85 -9.12 8.47
N LEU A 50 5.20 -8.86 7.34
CA LEU A 50 5.72 -7.91 6.35
C LEU A 50 5.61 -6.46 6.81
N ALA A 51 4.55 -6.11 7.52
CA ALA A 51 4.42 -4.80 8.13
C ALA A 51 5.50 -4.57 9.20
N GLY A 52 5.80 -5.60 10.01
CA GLY A 52 6.89 -5.56 10.97
C GLY A 52 8.27 -5.38 10.31
N LEU A 53 8.53 -6.09 9.23
CA LEU A 53 9.77 -5.91 8.44
C LEU A 53 9.86 -4.51 7.84
N ALA A 54 8.77 -3.99 7.28
CA ALA A 54 8.74 -2.63 6.75
C ALA A 54 8.99 -1.58 7.83
N GLY A 55 8.36 -1.74 9.01
CA GLY A 55 8.58 -0.87 10.15
C GLY A 55 10.02 -0.90 10.66
N ALA A 56 10.64 -2.08 10.72
CA ALA A 56 12.04 -2.23 11.10
C ALA A 56 12.99 -1.52 10.12
N LEU A 57 12.73 -1.62 8.81
CA LEU A 57 13.53 -0.95 7.79
C LEU A 57 13.36 0.57 7.85
N ILE A 58 12.14 1.07 8.03
CA ILE A 58 11.87 2.51 8.17
C ILE A 58 12.50 3.06 9.44
N GLY A 59 12.38 2.33 10.57
CA GLY A 59 12.99 2.74 11.83
C GLY A 59 14.53 2.77 11.82
N ALA A 60 15.17 2.03 10.90
CA ALA A 60 16.62 2.11 10.70
C ALA A 60 17.06 3.36 9.92
N ILE A 61 16.17 3.95 9.12
CA ILE A 61 16.46 5.12 8.27
C ILE A 61 15.98 6.42 8.92
N GLN A 62 14.86 6.38 9.63
CA GLN A 62 14.24 7.52 10.29
C GLN A 62 14.26 7.35 11.80
N SER A 63 14.27 8.47 12.54
CA SER A 63 14.08 8.45 13.99
C SER A 63 12.71 7.88 14.34
N VAL A 64 12.70 6.97 15.32
CA VAL A 64 11.45 6.37 15.82
C VAL A 64 10.73 7.37 16.72
N GLU A 65 9.59 7.86 16.27
CA GLU A 65 8.74 8.79 17.02
C GLU A 65 7.40 8.13 17.39
N VAL A 66 6.82 8.58 18.50
CA VAL A 66 5.49 8.12 18.92
C VAL A 66 4.45 8.59 17.91
N GLY A 67 3.64 7.65 17.39
CA GLY A 67 2.60 7.96 16.39
C GLY A 67 3.04 7.86 14.93
N MET A 68 4.30 7.51 14.62
CA MET A 68 4.78 7.36 13.24
C MET A 68 4.00 6.35 12.39
N GLY A 69 3.24 5.47 13.02
CA GLY A 69 2.41 4.48 12.33
C GLY A 69 1.12 5.05 11.74
N GLU A 70 0.61 6.15 12.27
CA GLU A 70 -0.66 6.73 11.83
C GLU A 70 -0.62 7.24 10.37
N PRO A 71 0.37 8.04 9.95
CA PRO A 71 0.50 8.45 8.55
C PRO A 71 0.69 7.26 7.60
N VAL A 72 1.42 6.23 8.03
CA VAL A 72 1.66 5.02 7.23
C VAL A 72 0.37 4.23 7.02
N LEU A 73 -0.49 4.15 8.05
CA LEU A 73 -1.77 3.47 7.96
C LEU A 73 -2.70 4.15 6.93
N ILE A 74 -2.76 5.48 6.96
CA ILE A 74 -3.56 6.25 6.00
C ILE A 74 -3.01 6.05 4.58
N LEU A 75 -1.69 6.08 4.42
CA LEU A 75 -1.03 5.88 3.13
C LEU A 75 -1.25 4.46 2.60
N ALA A 76 -1.26 3.44 3.47
CA ALA A 76 -1.61 2.07 3.10
C ALA A 76 -3.06 1.96 2.61
N PHE A 77 -3.99 2.69 3.24
CA PHE A 77 -5.38 2.75 2.78
C PHE A 77 -5.49 3.37 1.38
N VAL A 78 -4.78 4.47 1.13
CA VAL A 78 -4.71 5.12 -0.18
C VAL A 78 -4.19 4.14 -1.24
N VAL A 79 -3.14 3.37 -0.93
CA VAL A 79 -2.57 2.34 -1.82
C VAL A 79 -3.61 1.28 -2.19
N ILE A 80 -4.39 0.80 -1.22
CA ILE A 80 -5.42 -0.22 -1.46
C ILE A 80 -6.53 0.31 -2.36
N VAL A 81 -6.96 1.55 -2.14
CA VAL A 81 -8.00 2.19 -2.94
C VAL A 81 -7.54 2.42 -4.38
N ILE A 82 -6.33 2.95 -4.57
CA ILE A 82 -5.76 3.17 -5.91
C ILE A 82 -5.49 1.85 -6.63
N GLY A 83 -4.98 0.85 -5.92
CA GLY A 83 -4.73 -0.48 -6.48
C GLY A 83 -5.99 -1.20 -6.94
N GLY A 84 -7.14 -0.87 -6.32
CA GLY A 84 -8.42 -1.54 -6.50
C GLY A 84 -8.65 -2.65 -5.48
N ILE A 85 -9.78 -2.56 -4.78
CA ILE A 85 -10.16 -3.50 -3.72
C ILE A 85 -10.27 -4.92 -4.30
N GLY A 86 -9.51 -5.86 -3.71
CA GLY A 86 -9.50 -7.26 -4.13
C GLY A 86 -8.48 -7.60 -5.23
N SER A 87 -7.67 -6.65 -5.73
CA SER A 87 -6.62 -6.90 -6.71
C SER A 87 -5.24 -6.86 -6.07
N ILE A 88 -4.61 -8.03 -5.86
CA ILE A 88 -3.24 -8.12 -5.31
C ILE A 88 -2.23 -7.46 -6.24
N LYS A 89 -2.40 -7.62 -7.56
CA LYS A 89 -1.55 -6.97 -8.56
C LYS A 89 -1.71 -5.46 -8.52
N GLY A 90 -2.96 -4.99 -8.39
CA GLY A 90 -3.28 -3.57 -8.26
C GLY A 90 -2.67 -2.94 -7.02
N ALA A 91 -2.77 -3.59 -5.87
CA ALA A 91 -2.18 -3.12 -4.63
C ALA A 91 -0.64 -3.01 -4.72
N LEU A 92 0.03 -3.98 -5.38
CA LEU A 92 1.48 -3.94 -5.55
C LEU A 92 1.91 -2.78 -6.47
N ILE A 93 1.22 -2.60 -7.61
CA ILE A 93 1.51 -1.51 -8.54
C ILE A 93 1.17 -0.16 -7.90
N GLY A 94 0.04 -0.08 -7.19
CA GLY A 94 -0.35 1.11 -6.43
C GLY A 94 0.66 1.50 -5.36
N ALA A 95 1.18 0.52 -4.60
CA ALA A 95 2.21 0.75 -3.59
C ALA A 95 3.51 1.29 -4.19
N LEU A 96 3.95 0.71 -5.32
CA LEU A 96 5.16 1.15 -6.01
C LEU A 96 4.97 2.55 -6.59
N LEU A 97 3.83 2.84 -7.18
CA LEU A 97 3.52 4.13 -7.78
C LEU A 97 3.46 5.24 -6.72
N ILE A 98 2.76 4.99 -5.60
CA ILE A 98 2.66 5.94 -4.50
C ILE A 98 4.01 6.12 -3.81
N GLY A 99 4.76 5.03 -3.56
CA GLY A 99 6.07 5.13 -2.93
C GLY A 99 7.05 5.98 -3.74
N VAL A 100 7.10 5.78 -5.05
CA VAL A 100 7.94 6.61 -5.94
C VAL A 100 7.46 8.05 -5.95
N LEU A 101 6.15 8.28 -6.05
CA LEU A 101 5.58 9.62 -6.12
C LEU A 101 5.77 10.39 -4.80
N ASP A 102 5.54 9.75 -3.65
CA ASP A 102 5.76 10.36 -2.34
C ASP A 102 7.24 10.71 -2.13
N THR A 103 8.15 9.82 -2.50
CA THR A 103 9.60 10.09 -2.42
C THR A 103 10.01 11.23 -3.34
N MET A 104 9.54 11.24 -4.57
CA MET A 104 9.81 12.33 -5.52
C MET A 104 9.25 13.67 -5.01
N ALA A 105 8.01 13.66 -4.53
CA ALA A 105 7.39 14.87 -3.98
C ALA A 105 8.20 15.44 -2.80
N ARG A 106 8.60 14.58 -1.84
CA ARG A 106 9.41 15.00 -0.69
C ARG A 106 10.79 15.53 -1.05
N LEU A 107 11.39 15.08 -2.15
CA LEU A 107 12.69 15.55 -2.60
C LEU A 107 12.57 16.82 -3.46
N PHE A 108 11.65 16.86 -4.41
CA PHE A 108 11.59 17.94 -5.39
C PHE A 108 10.80 19.17 -4.91
N LEU A 109 9.73 18.99 -4.12
CA LEU A 109 8.94 20.15 -3.69
C LEU A 109 9.75 21.13 -2.81
N PRO A 110 10.50 20.70 -1.79
CA PRO A 110 11.31 21.65 -1.01
C PRO A 110 12.32 22.41 -1.85
N ILE A 111 13.02 21.72 -2.76
CA ILE A 111 14.01 22.35 -3.67
C ILE A 111 13.33 23.39 -4.57
N PHE A 112 12.15 23.11 -5.08
CA PHE A 112 11.41 24.04 -5.91
C PHE A 112 10.96 25.29 -5.14
N PHE A 113 10.55 25.11 -3.86
CA PHE A 113 10.15 26.22 -3.01
C PHE A 113 11.34 27.04 -2.50
N GLU A 114 12.53 26.44 -2.31
CA GLU A 114 13.75 27.16 -1.94
C GLU A 114 14.19 28.20 -3.00
N LEU A 115 13.79 28.02 -4.26
CA LEU A 115 14.02 28.98 -5.33
C LEU A 115 13.18 30.26 -5.20
N ILE A 116 12.10 30.25 -4.42
CA ILE A 116 11.10 31.32 -4.37
C ILE A 116 10.96 31.89 -2.95
N MET A 117 11.27 31.10 -1.90
CA MET A 117 11.04 31.44 -0.50
C MET A 117 12.26 31.08 0.37
N ASP A 118 12.27 31.60 1.63
CA ASP A 118 13.27 31.25 2.63
C ASP A 118 13.29 29.75 2.95
N THR A 119 14.46 29.19 3.16
CA THR A 119 14.71 27.74 3.38
C THR A 119 13.84 27.12 4.47
N SER A 120 13.58 27.84 5.57
CA SER A 120 12.75 27.33 6.68
C SER A 120 11.27 27.17 6.30
N GLN A 121 10.74 28.11 5.53
CA GLN A 121 9.35 28.08 5.05
C GLN A 121 9.20 27.07 3.90
N ALA A 122 10.19 26.98 3.01
CA ALA A 122 10.22 26.02 1.91
C ALA A 122 10.17 24.56 2.38
N LEU A 123 10.90 24.23 3.45
CA LEU A 123 10.92 22.89 4.03
C LEU A 123 9.57 22.52 4.66
N SER A 124 8.93 23.43 5.40
CA SER A 124 7.65 23.16 6.06
C SER A 124 6.48 23.06 5.05
N LEU A 125 6.43 23.95 4.07
CA LEU A 125 5.43 23.92 3.01
C LEU A 125 5.65 22.73 2.06
N GLY A 126 6.90 22.45 1.70
CA GLY A 126 7.27 21.35 0.82
C GLY A 126 6.88 19.99 1.42
N SER A 127 7.13 19.76 2.71
CA SER A 127 6.75 18.52 3.39
C SER A 127 5.23 18.36 3.54
N SER A 128 4.53 19.46 3.82
CA SER A 128 3.06 19.46 3.93
C SER A 128 2.40 19.17 2.57
N LEU A 129 2.87 19.80 1.50
CA LEU A 129 2.38 19.56 0.14
C LEU A 129 2.74 18.17 -0.37
N ALA A 130 3.92 17.64 -0.01
CA ALA A 130 4.30 16.29 -0.36
C ALA A 130 3.33 15.25 0.24
N SER A 131 2.96 15.41 1.52
CA SER A 131 1.97 14.51 2.14
C SER A 131 0.57 14.65 1.51
N MET A 132 0.18 15.84 1.06
CA MET A 132 -1.07 16.04 0.34
C MET A 132 -1.05 15.44 -1.08
N SER A 133 0.11 15.29 -1.71
CA SER A 133 0.23 14.77 -3.08
C SER A 133 -0.34 13.36 -3.23
N ALA A 134 -0.18 12.49 -2.24
CA ALA A 134 -0.72 11.14 -2.23
C ALA A 134 -2.25 11.13 -2.25
N TYR A 135 -2.89 12.04 -1.48
CA TYR A 135 -4.34 12.18 -1.46
C TYR A 135 -4.89 12.77 -2.76
N LEU A 136 -4.16 13.74 -3.31
CA LEU A 136 -4.51 14.36 -4.59
C LEU A 136 -4.45 13.33 -5.72
N LEU A 137 -3.43 12.48 -5.71
CA LEU A 137 -3.33 11.36 -6.65
C LEU A 137 -4.47 10.35 -6.45
N MET A 138 -4.84 10.04 -5.20
CA MET A 138 -5.99 9.17 -4.90
C MET A 138 -7.28 9.76 -5.50
N ALA A 139 -7.56 11.03 -5.26
CA ALA A 139 -8.73 11.71 -5.79
C ALA A 139 -8.74 11.68 -7.32
N LEU A 140 -7.61 11.96 -7.95
CA LEU A 140 -7.45 11.94 -9.40
C LEU A 140 -7.71 10.54 -9.98
N VAL A 141 -7.14 9.49 -9.37
CA VAL A 141 -7.38 8.10 -9.82
C VAL A 141 -8.85 7.72 -9.68
N LEU A 142 -9.50 8.09 -8.56
CA LEU A 142 -10.93 7.78 -8.35
C LEU A 142 -11.86 8.52 -9.32
N ILE A 143 -11.52 9.73 -9.75
CA ILE A 143 -12.28 10.48 -10.77
C ILE A 143 -12.20 9.77 -12.12
N PHE A 144 -11.01 9.31 -12.52
CA PHE A 144 -10.83 8.62 -13.81
C PHE A 144 -11.24 7.14 -13.77
N ARG A 145 -11.04 6.48 -12.62
CA ARG A 145 -11.35 5.05 -12.42
C ARG A 145 -11.88 4.78 -11.01
N PRO A 146 -13.21 4.85 -10.79
CA PRO A 146 -13.81 4.66 -9.47
C PRO A 146 -13.61 3.26 -8.88
N THR A 147 -13.25 2.27 -9.68
CA THR A 147 -12.92 0.89 -9.23
C THR A 147 -11.44 0.69 -8.90
N GLY A 148 -10.62 1.74 -8.97
CA GLY A 148 -9.17 1.64 -8.89
C GLY A 148 -8.53 1.19 -10.21
N LEU A 149 -7.19 1.16 -10.25
CA LEU A 149 -6.44 0.85 -11.48
C LEU A 149 -6.70 -0.56 -12.00
N PHE A 150 -6.91 -1.52 -11.10
CA PHE A 150 -7.09 -2.95 -11.40
C PHE A 150 -8.33 -3.56 -10.74
N GLY A 151 -9.29 -2.77 -10.29
CA GLY A 151 -10.56 -3.25 -9.76
C GLY A 151 -11.32 -4.03 -10.85
N LYS A 152 -11.81 -5.21 -10.51
CA LYS A 152 -12.75 -5.94 -11.37
C LYS A 152 -14.06 -5.14 -11.46
N LYS A 153 -14.54 -4.92 -12.68
CA LYS A 153 -15.92 -4.56 -12.95
C LYS A 153 -16.85 -5.70 -12.56
#